data_bf1fea8aee4e571c1f7e5f15d7151053
#
_entry.id   bf1fea8aee4e571c1f7e5f15d7151053
#
_cell.length_a   1.000
_cell.length_b   1.000
_cell.length_c   1.000
_cell.angle_alpha   90.00
_cell.angle_beta   90.00
_cell.angle_gamma   90.00
#
_symmetry.space_group_name_H-M   'P 1'
#
loop_
_entity.id
_entity.type
_entity.pdbx_description
1 polymer ?
#
loop_
_entity_poly.entity_id
_entity_poly.type
_entity_poly.pdbx_seq_one_letter_code
_entity_poly.pdbx_strand_id
1 'polypeptide(L)'
;LVTISTDSLSETNEYRTGIGAHWAFLSDAGRTVQKDLDIVEYTDPVHNPMIPHTIILEPGLVVFKIYNGYWFLGRPTLEELRLDLRAVTRKCRPDWDITDAEHKAAWMRGDKDRFYPYGKSYATVFGEQD
;
A
#
# COMPACT_ATOMS: atom_id res chain seq x y z
N LEU A 1 -2.01 -1.50 -1.63
CA LEU A 1 -0.75 -2.01 -1.09
C LEU A 1 0.00 -2.77 -2.17
N VAL A 2 1.32 -2.60 -2.23
CA VAL A 2 2.23 -3.35 -3.09
C VAL A 2 3.43 -3.75 -2.25
N THR A 3 3.89 -4.97 -2.40
CA THR A 3 5.15 -5.47 -1.80
C THR A 3 6.12 -5.77 -2.93
N ILE A 4 7.37 -5.36 -2.79
CA ILE A 4 8.46 -5.64 -3.74
C ILE A 4 9.55 -6.37 -3.00
N SER A 5 10.03 -7.48 -3.56
CA SER A 5 11.10 -8.30 -2.99
C SER A 5 12.17 -8.60 -4.04
N THR A 6 13.39 -8.86 -3.59
CA THR A 6 14.49 -9.30 -4.44
C THR A 6 14.45 -10.80 -4.77
N ASP A 7 13.49 -11.52 -4.23
CA ASP A 7 13.27 -12.94 -4.50
C ASP A 7 12.78 -13.18 -5.93
N SER A 8 12.92 -14.40 -6.41
CA SER A 8 12.36 -14.81 -7.70
C SER A 8 10.83 -14.72 -7.70
N LEU A 9 10.24 -14.71 -8.89
CA LEU A 9 8.77 -14.69 -9.03
C LEU A 9 8.10 -15.89 -8.33
N SER A 10 8.73 -17.06 -8.39
CA SER A 10 8.22 -18.28 -7.75
C SER A 10 8.20 -18.14 -6.23
N GLU A 11 9.33 -17.76 -5.63
CA GLU A 11 9.47 -17.55 -4.19
C GLU A 11 8.53 -16.45 -3.68
N THR A 12 8.43 -15.34 -4.42
CA THR A 12 7.51 -14.24 -4.11
C THR A 12 6.06 -14.70 -4.08
N ASN A 13 5.63 -15.52 -5.05
CA ASN A 13 4.27 -16.07 -5.10
C ASN A 13 4.02 -17.10 -4.00
N GLU A 14 4.99 -17.96 -3.72
CA GLU A 14 4.91 -18.94 -2.65
C GLU A 14 4.74 -18.25 -1.29
N TYR A 15 5.58 -17.26 -1.01
CA TYR A 15 5.47 -16.46 0.21
C TYR A 15 4.12 -15.75 0.31
N ARG A 16 3.68 -15.05 -0.75
CA ARG A 16 2.37 -14.39 -0.80
C ARG A 16 1.23 -15.33 -0.47
N THR A 17 1.26 -16.53 -1.06
CA THR A 17 0.23 -17.55 -0.83
C THR A 17 0.30 -18.08 0.60
N GLY A 18 1.51 -18.34 1.10
CA GLY A 18 1.73 -18.84 2.46
C GLY A 18 1.20 -17.93 3.56
N ILE A 19 1.27 -16.59 3.35
CA ILE A 19 0.73 -15.62 4.31
C ILE A 19 -0.73 -15.22 4.02
N GLY A 20 -1.37 -15.77 2.99
CA GLY A 20 -2.74 -15.43 2.60
C GLY A 20 -2.92 -13.97 2.13
N ALA A 21 -1.89 -13.39 1.53
CA ALA A 21 -1.95 -11.98 1.10
C ALA A 21 -2.78 -11.80 -0.17
N HIS A 22 -3.67 -10.79 -0.17
CA HIS A 22 -4.58 -10.46 -1.28
C HIS A 22 -4.15 -9.23 -2.09
N TRP A 23 -2.98 -8.65 -1.82
CA TRP A 23 -2.43 -7.54 -2.58
C TRP A 23 -1.29 -7.98 -3.49
N ALA A 24 -0.80 -7.06 -4.34
CA ALA A 24 0.25 -7.34 -5.29
C ALA A 24 1.61 -7.56 -4.62
N PHE A 25 2.29 -8.63 -5.01
CA PHE A 25 3.68 -8.89 -4.72
C PHE A 25 4.45 -8.90 -6.04
N LEU A 26 5.51 -8.12 -6.11
CA LEU A 26 6.34 -7.94 -7.28
C LEU A 26 7.75 -8.47 -6.99
N SER A 27 8.35 -9.10 -7.99
CA SER A 27 9.72 -9.60 -7.94
C SER A 27 10.67 -8.60 -8.60
N ASP A 28 11.68 -8.17 -7.88
CA ASP A 28 12.83 -7.41 -8.40
C ASP A 28 14.09 -8.30 -8.42
N ALA A 29 13.95 -9.55 -8.86
CA ALA A 29 15.07 -10.49 -8.97
C ALA A 29 16.22 -9.93 -9.83
N GLY A 30 15.90 -9.07 -10.79
CA GLY A 30 16.87 -8.35 -11.63
C GLY A 30 17.57 -7.18 -10.94
N ARG A 31 17.17 -6.82 -9.73
CA ARG A 31 17.75 -5.70 -8.97
C ARG A 31 17.61 -4.34 -9.66
N THR A 32 16.58 -4.13 -10.45
CA THR A 32 16.34 -2.88 -11.18
C THR A 32 15.81 -1.80 -10.22
N VAL A 33 14.73 -2.09 -9.52
CA VAL A 33 14.11 -1.15 -8.56
C VAL A 33 15.08 -0.80 -7.43
N GLN A 34 15.80 -1.80 -6.92
CA GLN A 34 16.81 -1.63 -5.89
C GLN A 34 17.90 -0.62 -6.28
N LYS A 35 18.34 -0.66 -7.53
CA LYS A 35 19.36 0.26 -8.07
C LYS A 35 18.79 1.62 -8.39
N ASP A 36 17.61 1.67 -9.00
CA ASP A 36 16.96 2.92 -9.42
C ASP A 36 16.59 3.79 -8.20
N LEU A 37 16.23 3.16 -7.07
CA LEU A 37 15.93 3.85 -5.83
C LEU A 37 17.14 4.06 -4.91
N ASP A 38 18.33 3.57 -5.29
CA ASP A 38 19.56 3.61 -4.48
C ASP A 38 19.39 3.03 -3.07
N ILE A 39 18.74 1.86 -3.00
CA ILE A 39 18.43 1.16 -1.74
C ILE A 39 19.15 -0.19 -1.62
N VAL A 40 20.32 -0.30 -2.22
CA VAL A 40 21.18 -1.50 -2.12
C VAL A 40 21.72 -1.61 -0.71
N GLU A 41 21.64 -2.80 -0.12
CA GLU A 41 22.27 -3.09 1.17
C GLU A 41 23.73 -3.46 0.97
N TYR A 42 24.61 -2.48 1.12
CA TYR A 42 26.04 -2.63 0.83
C TYR A 42 26.81 -3.51 1.82
N THR A 43 26.23 -3.81 2.98
CA THR A 43 26.86 -4.63 4.01
C THR A 43 26.70 -6.13 3.78
N ASP A 44 25.82 -6.52 2.85
CA ASP A 44 25.60 -7.92 2.45
C ASP A 44 25.78 -8.13 0.94
N PRO A 45 27.04 -8.18 0.46
CA PRO A 45 27.30 -8.38 -0.96
C PRO A 45 26.98 -9.80 -1.46
N VAL A 46 26.78 -10.76 -0.56
CA VAL A 46 26.53 -12.16 -0.90
C VAL A 46 25.07 -12.33 -1.36
N HIS A 47 24.12 -11.83 -0.59
CA HIS A 47 22.69 -11.95 -0.91
C HIS A 47 22.19 -10.76 -1.74
N ASN A 48 22.93 -9.65 -1.74
CA ASN A 48 22.55 -8.42 -2.45
C ASN A 48 21.09 -8.03 -2.21
N PRO A 49 20.65 -7.88 -0.95
CA PRO A 49 19.29 -7.51 -0.62
C PRO A 49 19.08 -6.01 -0.79
N MET A 50 17.82 -5.59 -0.79
CA MET A 50 17.49 -4.17 -0.67
C MET A 50 17.33 -3.76 0.80
N ILE A 51 17.72 -2.52 1.11
CA ILE A 51 17.42 -1.91 2.41
C ILE A 51 15.89 -1.84 2.53
N PRO A 52 15.29 -2.35 3.62
CA PRO A 52 13.84 -2.33 3.78
C PRO A 52 13.30 -0.90 3.83
N HIS A 53 12.38 -0.58 2.94
CA HIS A 53 11.65 0.68 2.91
C HIS A 53 10.15 0.45 2.98
N THR A 54 9.45 1.34 3.68
CA THR A 54 8.00 1.47 3.55
C THR A 54 7.70 2.88 3.07
N ILE A 55 7.12 2.99 1.88
CA ILE A 55 6.84 4.27 1.22
C ILE A 55 5.32 4.45 1.16
N ILE A 56 4.85 5.55 1.70
CA ILE A 56 3.45 5.96 1.64
C ILE A 56 3.33 7.03 0.56
N LEU A 57 2.42 6.79 -0.39
CA LEU A 57 2.21 7.66 -1.53
C LEU A 57 0.81 8.29 -1.49
N GLU A 58 0.74 9.54 -1.92
CA GLU A 58 -0.48 10.23 -2.28
C GLU A 58 -0.86 9.94 -3.75
N PRO A 59 -2.06 10.30 -4.21
CA PRO A 59 -2.41 10.26 -5.63
C PRO A 59 -1.39 11.01 -6.50
N GLY A 60 -1.11 10.46 -7.66
CA GLY A 60 -0.07 10.97 -8.55
C GLY A 60 1.34 10.49 -8.19
N LEU A 61 1.46 9.46 -7.32
CA LEU A 61 2.73 8.88 -6.87
C LEU A 61 3.62 9.88 -6.10
N VAL A 62 3.01 10.89 -5.49
CA VAL A 62 3.74 11.83 -4.64
C VAL A 62 4.08 11.16 -3.31
N VAL A 63 5.35 11.23 -2.93
CA VAL A 63 5.80 10.64 -1.66
C VAL A 63 5.25 11.46 -0.49
N PHE A 64 4.44 10.82 0.35
CA PHE A 64 3.95 11.38 1.60
C PHE A 64 4.94 11.13 2.73
N LYS A 65 5.42 9.90 2.86
CA LYS A 65 6.33 9.51 3.93
C LYS A 65 7.17 8.29 3.54
N ILE A 66 8.40 8.26 4.03
CA ILE A 66 9.30 7.12 3.88
C ILE A 66 9.75 6.67 5.27
N TYR A 67 9.64 5.37 5.52
CA TYR A 67 10.31 4.68 6.60
C TYR A 67 11.49 3.90 6.03
N ASN A 68 12.69 4.23 6.49
CA ASN A 68 13.91 3.55 6.10
C ASN A 68 14.29 2.58 7.21
N GLY A 69 14.31 1.30 6.90
CA GLY A 69 14.68 0.24 7.84
C GLY A 69 16.14 -0.21 7.64
N TYR A 70 16.69 -0.79 8.70
CA TYR A 70 17.93 -1.53 8.66
C TYR A 70 17.70 -2.86 9.37
N TRP A 71 17.83 -3.97 8.65
CA TRP A 71 17.40 -5.29 9.13
C TRP A 71 15.94 -5.26 9.60
N PHE A 72 15.70 -5.41 10.91
CA PHE A 72 14.37 -5.32 11.52
C PHE A 72 14.15 -4.01 12.30
N LEU A 73 15.13 -3.11 12.32
CA LEU A 73 15.02 -1.78 12.93
C LEU A 73 14.47 -0.76 11.91
N GLY A 74 13.86 0.31 12.39
CA GLY A 74 13.36 1.42 11.56
C GLY A 74 12.12 1.11 10.72
N ARG A 75 11.56 -0.08 10.82
CA ARG A 75 10.27 -0.41 10.18
C ARG A 75 9.14 0.24 10.96
N PRO A 76 8.10 0.73 10.27
CA PRO A 76 6.97 1.33 10.95
C PRO A 76 6.20 0.28 11.76
N THR A 77 5.71 0.70 12.91
CA THR A 77 4.72 -0.07 13.65
C THR A 77 3.37 -0.04 12.94
N LEU A 78 2.50 -0.97 13.26
CA LEU A 78 1.13 -0.98 12.73
C LEU A 78 0.38 0.32 13.07
N GLU A 79 0.60 0.86 14.26
CA GLU A 79 -0.03 2.11 14.69
C GLU A 79 0.47 3.33 13.92
N GLU A 80 1.77 3.43 13.65
CA GLU A 80 2.33 4.48 12.81
C GLU A 80 1.73 4.43 11.40
N LEU A 81 1.68 3.25 10.78
CA LEU A 81 1.04 3.09 9.47
C LEU A 81 -0.44 3.48 9.49
N ARG A 82 -1.15 3.09 10.54
CA ARG A 82 -2.57 3.44 10.69
C ARG A 82 -2.78 4.96 10.78
N LEU A 83 -1.96 5.64 11.54
CA LEU A 83 -2.02 7.11 11.68
C LEU A 83 -1.66 7.82 10.38
N ASP A 84 -0.62 7.38 9.70
CA ASP A 84 -0.18 7.95 8.43
C ASP A 84 -1.21 7.73 7.32
N LEU A 85 -1.79 6.54 7.21
CA LEU A 85 -2.84 6.26 6.23
C LEU A 85 -4.10 7.10 6.48
N ARG A 86 -4.44 7.37 7.74
CA ARG A 86 -5.52 8.31 8.09
C ARG A 86 -5.17 9.74 7.67
N ALA A 87 -3.93 10.18 7.88
CA ALA A 87 -3.49 11.50 7.48
C ALA A 87 -3.52 11.68 5.96
N VAL A 88 -3.04 10.69 5.21
CA VAL A 88 -3.12 10.66 3.74
C VAL A 88 -4.58 10.68 3.28
N THR A 89 -5.44 9.85 3.87
CA THR A 89 -6.85 9.80 3.51
C THR A 89 -7.53 11.16 3.72
N ARG A 90 -7.27 11.84 4.82
CA ARG A 90 -7.80 13.20 5.07
C ARG A 90 -7.32 14.22 4.04
N LYS A 91 -6.08 14.08 3.59
CA LYS A 91 -5.49 14.96 2.58
C LYS A 91 -6.08 14.69 1.19
N CYS A 92 -6.24 13.43 0.82
CA CYS A 92 -6.76 13.01 -0.48
C CYS A 92 -8.29 13.11 -0.58
N ARG A 93 -8.97 12.96 0.53
CA ARG A 93 -10.42 12.96 0.66
C ARG A 93 -10.85 13.80 1.87
N PRO A 94 -10.72 15.14 1.82
CA PRO A 94 -11.12 16.02 2.91
C PRO A 94 -12.63 15.95 3.19
N ASP A 95 -13.42 15.48 2.23
CA ASP A 95 -14.84 15.20 2.32
C ASP A 95 -15.16 13.88 3.05
N TRP A 96 -14.14 13.06 3.37
CA TRP A 96 -14.31 11.76 3.98
C TRP A 96 -13.98 11.79 5.48
N ASP A 97 -15.00 11.64 6.31
CA ASP A 97 -14.84 11.40 7.74
C ASP A 97 -15.65 10.17 8.16
N ILE A 98 -14.96 9.09 8.52
CA ILE A 98 -15.61 7.84 8.94
C ILE A 98 -16.38 7.97 10.25
N THR A 99 -16.17 9.05 11.01
CA THR A 99 -16.89 9.34 12.25
C THR A 99 -18.15 10.16 11.99
N ASP A 100 -18.34 10.67 10.78
CA ASP A 100 -19.53 11.42 10.39
C ASP A 100 -20.76 10.51 10.38
N ALA A 101 -21.76 10.88 11.17
CA ALA A 101 -23.02 10.15 11.25
C ALA A 101 -23.75 10.08 9.88
N GLU A 102 -23.57 11.07 9.03
CA GLU A 102 -24.17 11.10 7.69
C GLU A 102 -23.58 10.01 6.77
N HIS A 103 -22.30 9.62 6.93
CA HIS A 103 -21.75 8.49 6.19
C HIS A 103 -22.47 7.19 6.54
N LYS A 104 -22.72 6.96 7.83
CA LYS A 104 -23.49 5.79 8.28
C LYS A 104 -24.93 5.83 7.75
N ALA A 105 -25.57 6.99 7.82
CA ALA A 105 -26.92 7.17 7.31
C ALA A 105 -26.99 6.95 5.78
N ALA A 106 -26.03 7.45 5.02
CA ALA A 106 -25.92 7.22 3.59
C ALA A 106 -25.82 5.73 3.26
N TRP A 107 -24.96 4.98 3.96
CA TRP A 107 -24.84 3.53 3.76
C TRP A 107 -26.18 2.81 4.04
N MET A 108 -26.83 3.17 5.14
CA MET A 108 -28.12 2.57 5.52
C MET A 108 -29.26 2.87 4.53
N ARG A 109 -29.20 3.99 3.81
CA ARG A 109 -30.14 4.35 2.71
C ARG A 109 -29.81 3.67 1.39
N GLY A 110 -28.68 2.94 1.30
CA GLY A 110 -28.20 2.32 0.07
C GLY A 110 -27.48 3.29 -0.88
N ASP A 111 -27.11 4.48 -0.43
CA ASP A 111 -26.29 5.44 -1.18
C ASP A 111 -24.82 5.00 -1.16
N LYS A 112 -24.54 3.94 -1.94
CA LYS A 112 -23.22 3.32 -1.99
C LYS A 112 -22.22 4.14 -2.79
N ASP A 113 -22.67 4.91 -3.76
CA ASP A 113 -21.82 5.67 -4.68
C ASP A 113 -20.99 6.72 -3.95
N ARG A 114 -21.49 7.26 -2.85
CA ARG A 114 -20.79 8.20 -1.98
C ARG A 114 -19.45 7.64 -1.45
N PHE A 115 -19.31 6.32 -1.36
CA PHE A 115 -18.12 5.66 -0.80
C PHE A 115 -17.03 5.37 -1.82
N TYR A 116 -17.26 5.67 -3.10
CA TYR A 116 -16.28 5.46 -4.17
C TYR A 116 -15.56 6.76 -4.54
N PRO A 117 -14.23 6.75 -4.53
CA PRO A 117 -13.45 7.94 -4.85
C PRO A 117 -13.43 8.23 -6.36
N TYR A 118 -13.04 9.45 -6.69
CA TYR A 118 -12.74 9.88 -8.06
C TYR A 118 -13.93 9.77 -9.04
N GLY A 119 -15.15 10.03 -8.55
CA GLY A 119 -16.36 10.02 -9.38
C GLY A 119 -16.76 8.64 -9.88
N LYS A 120 -16.21 7.58 -9.33
CA LYS A 120 -16.66 6.21 -9.63
C LYS A 120 -17.93 5.90 -8.87
N SER A 121 -18.78 5.04 -9.46
CA SER A 121 -19.95 4.48 -8.79
C SER A 121 -19.70 3.04 -8.35
N TYR A 122 -20.54 2.52 -7.48
CA TYR A 122 -20.54 1.09 -7.12
C TYR A 122 -20.62 0.20 -8.36
N ALA A 123 -21.57 0.51 -9.26
CA ALA A 123 -21.76 -0.24 -10.51
C ALA A 123 -20.53 -0.22 -11.42
N THR A 124 -19.80 0.91 -11.48
CA THR A 124 -18.56 1.01 -12.26
C THR A 124 -17.46 0.09 -11.74
N VAL A 125 -17.43 -0.15 -10.44
CA VAL A 125 -16.37 -0.94 -9.80
C VAL A 125 -16.68 -2.44 -9.75
N PHE A 126 -17.93 -2.80 -9.49
CA PHE A 126 -18.35 -4.20 -9.27
C PHE A 126 -19.29 -4.77 -10.32
N GLY A 127 -19.69 -3.97 -11.29
CA GLY A 127 -20.76 -4.30 -12.22
C GLY A 127 -22.17 -4.16 -11.61
N GLU A 128 -23.17 -4.17 -12.46
CA GLU A 128 -24.56 -4.28 -12.02
C GLU A 128 -24.77 -5.68 -11.46
N GLN A 129 -25.20 -5.78 -10.22
CA GLN A 129 -25.68 -7.04 -9.67
C GLN A 129 -27.16 -7.16 -10.05
N ASP A 130 -27.45 -8.10 -10.94
CA ASP A 130 -28.81 -8.53 -11.27
C ASP A 130 -29.51 -9.10 -10.02
#